data_2a2190fee88e2d335d8c555a31a21ee7
#
_entry.id   2a2190fee88e2d335d8c555a31a21ee7
#
_cell.length_a   1.000
_cell.length_b   1.000
_cell.length_c   1.000
_cell.angle_alpha   90.00
_cell.angle_beta   90.00
_cell.angle_gamma   90.00
#
_symmetry.space_group_name_H-M   'P 1'
#
loop_
_entity.id
_entity.type
_entity.pdbx_description
1 polymer ?
#
loop_
_entity_poly.entity_id
_entity_poly.type
_entity_poly.pdbx_seq_one_letter_code
_entity_poly.pdbx_strand_id
1 'polypeptide(L)'
;STAIDEVIVTMPTTSEPESGFDPAYGWGAGEHVHEPLIQSTLTTTNTDLSIGMDLATDYSVSDDGLTWTVKIRDDVKFTDGEALTASDVAFTYNNCRDNSSVNDFSMLKEAAAVDDTTVEFHMNTPFAVWPYTMAIVGIVPEHAYDENYGQNPIGSGRYILKQWDK
;
A
#
# COMPACT_ATOMS: atom_id res chain seq x y z
N SER A 1 -12.04 27.58 -2.95
CA SER A 1 -10.84 26.95 -2.36
C SER A 1 -9.81 26.88 -3.47
N THR A 2 -8.73 27.63 -3.33
CA THR A 2 -7.56 27.51 -4.21
C THR A 2 -6.93 26.15 -3.93
N ALA A 3 -6.89 25.29 -4.94
CA ALA A 3 -6.16 24.05 -4.86
C ALA A 3 -4.68 24.37 -4.56
N ILE A 4 -4.05 23.63 -3.66
CA ILE A 4 -2.61 23.71 -3.45
C ILE A 4 -2.00 22.85 -4.56
N ASP A 5 -1.35 23.51 -5.51
CA ASP A 5 -0.78 22.82 -6.68
C ASP A 5 0.55 22.12 -6.37
N GLU A 6 1.22 22.51 -5.28
CA GLU A 6 2.53 21.98 -4.90
C GLU A 6 2.72 22.01 -3.38
N VAL A 7 3.25 20.91 -2.84
CA VAL A 7 3.68 20.82 -1.44
C VAL A 7 5.19 20.57 -1.43
N ILE A 8 5.94 21.40 -0.73
CA ILE A 8 7.38 21.24 -0.56
C ILE A 8 7.63 20.71 0.85
N VAL A 9 8.27 19.54 0.93
CA VAL A 9 8.69 18.94 2.20
C VAL A 9 10.21 19.06 2.30
N THR A 10 10.68 19.70 3.34
CA THR A 10 12.12 19.80 3.64
C THR A 10 12.43 18.93 4.84
N MET A 11 13.35 17.99 4.66
CA MET A 11 13.78 17.06 5.72
C MET A 11 15.30 17.16 5.93
N PRO A 12 15.79 16.85 7.13
CA PRO A 12 17.23 16.65 7.34
C PRO A 12 17.74 15.49 6.46
N THR A 13 18.98 15.55 6.01
CA THR A 13 19.62 14.48 5.22
C THR A 13 19.62 13.13 5.95
N THR A 14 19.60 13.14 7.28
CA THR A 14 19.50 11.92 8.12
C THR A 14 18.10 11.28 8.11
N SER A 15 17.10 11.96 7.54
CA SER A 15 15.73 11.47 7.44
C SER A 15 15.35 11.11 5.99
N GLU A 16 16.32 11.10 5.09
CA GLU A 16 16.12 10.70 3.71
C GLU A 16 15.82 9.19 3.65
N PRO A 17 14.75 8.76 2.94
CA PRO A 17 14.46 7.36 2.80
C PRO A 17 15.51 6.67 1.92
N GLU A 18 16.23 5.68 2.47
CA GLU A 18 17.30 4.98 1.76
C GLU A 18 16.78 4.25 0.51
N SER A 19 15.62 3.63 0.62
CA SER A 19 14.97 2.89 -0.48
C SER A 19 13.95 3.70 -1.27
N GLY A 20 13.91 5.02 -1.06
CA GLY A 20 12.91 5.89 -1.69
C GLY A 20 11.50 5.65 -1.16
N PHE A 21 10.51 5.72 -2.04
CA PHE A 21 9.09 5.63 -1.69
C PHE A 21 8.48 4.26 -2.03
N ASP A 22 9.27 3.20 -1.90
CA ASP A 22 8.82 1.82 -2.10
C ASP A 22 8.21 1.27 -0.79
N PRO A 23 6.91 0.93 -0.77
CA PRO A 23 6.26 0.44 0.44
C PRO A 23 6.77 -0.93 0.92
N ALA A 24 7.43 -1.71 0.08
CA ALA A 24 8.02 -2.99 0.47
C ALA A 24 9.24 -2.81 1.37
N TYR A 25 9.99 -1.72 1.18
CA TYR A 25 11.22 -1.45 1.94
C TYR A 25 11.04 -0.35 3.00
N GLY A 26 9.86 0.25 3.07
CA GLY A 26 9.55 1.36 3.97
C GLY A 26 10.26 2.65 3.58
N TRP A 27 9.85 3.76 4.18
CA TRP A 27 10.47 5.06 3.96
C TRP A 27 10.48 5.88 5.25
N GLY A 28 11.49 6.73 5.38
CA GLY A 28 11.70 7.62 6.50
C GLY A 28 12.79 7.17 7.46
N ALA A 29 13.23 8.07 8.33
CA ALA A 29 14.23 7.80 9.33
C ALA A 29 13.68 6.89 10.43
N GLY A 30 14.40 5.83 10.74
CA GLY A 30 14.14 5.00 11.91
C GLY A 30 13.04 3.96 11.73
N GLU A 31 12.84 3.44 10.53
CA GLU A 31 11.93 2.30 10.28
C GLU A 31 10.48 2.52 10.74
N HIS A 32 10.01 3.76 10.66
CA HIS A 32 8.63 4.07 11.02
C HIS A 32 7.68 3.69 9.90
N VAL A 33 6.60 3.02 10.28
CA VAL A 33 5.48 2.76 9.39
C VAL A 33 4.63 4.02 9.31
N HIS A 34 4.48 4.56 8.12
CA HIS A 34 3.67 5.75 7.86
C HIS A 34 2.57 5.44 6.85
N GLU A 35 1.48 6.19 6.94
CA GLU A 35 0.49 6.19 5.86
C GLU A 35 1.16 6.71 4.57
N PRO A 36 1.13 5.96 3.46
CA PRO A 36 1.74 6.39 2.22
C PRO A 36 1.07 7.65 1.66
N LEU A 37 1.86 8.58 1.13
CA LEU A 37 1.36 9.80 0.52
C LEU A 37 1.13 9.65 -1.00
N ILE A 38 1.92 8.80 -1.64
CA ILE A 38 1.94 8.60 -3.10
C ILE A 38 1.04 7.45 -3.50
N GLN A 39 1.04 6.37 -2.71
CA GLN A 39 0.19 5.21 -2.94
C GLN A 39 -1.08 5.30 -2.09
N SER A 40 -2.19 4.76 -2.60
CA SER A 40 -3.37 4.46 -1.79
C SER A 40 -3.21 3.14 -1.08
N THR A 41 -3.92 2.97 0.04
CA THR A 41 -3.99 1.73 0.82
C THR A 41 -5.37 1.09 0.69
N LEU A 42 -5.54 -0.13 1.16
CA LEU A 42 -6.87 -0.77 1.15
C LEU A 42 -7.79 -0.15 2.20
N THR A 43 -7.26 0.05 3.39
CA THR A 43 -7.98 0.65 4.53
C THR A 43 -7.21 1.86 5.06
N THR A 44 -7.79 2.56 6.00
CA THR A 44 -7.14 3.66 6.74
C THR A 44 -7.35 3.47 8.24
N THR A 45 -6.50 4.09 9.04
CA THR A 45 -6.69 4.15 10.48
C THR A 45 -7.12 5.57 10.87
N ASN A 46 -8.32 5.70 11.43
CA ASN A 46 -8.84 6.98 11.90
C ASN A 46 -8.16 7.40 13.23
N THR A 47 -8.32 8.65 13.62
CA THR A 47 -7.75 9.21 14.85
C THR A 47 -8.26 8.54 16.13
N ASP A 48 -9.45 7.94 16.09
CA ASP A 48 -10.04 7.14 17.18
C ASP A 48 -9.65 5.66 17.10
N LEU A 49 -8.69 5.31 16.24
CA LEU A 49 -8.21 3.97 15.95
C LEU A 49 -9.24 3.03 15.27
N SER A 50 -10.36 3.53 14.83
CA SER A 50 -11.27 2.75 13.98
C SER A 50 -10.70 2.59 12.57
N ILE A 51 -11.12 1.52 11.88
CA ILE A 51 -10.72 1.26 10.50
C ILE A 51 -11.69 2.00 9.56
N GLY A 52 -11.11 2.81 8.69
CA GLY A 52 -11.80 3.40 7.54
C GLY A 52 -11.50 2.62 6.26
N MET A 53 -12.18 2.97 5.17
CA MET A 53 -11.96 2.41 3.84
C MET A 53 -11.25 3.44 2.95
N ASP A 54 -10.33 2.96 2.08
CA ASP A 54 -9.72 3.74 1.00
C ASP A 54 -9.99 3.06 -0.34
N LEU A 55 -9.12 2.15 -0.79
CA LEU A 55 -9.39 1.34 -1.98
C LEU A 55 -10.42 0.24 -1.71
N ALA A 56 -10.41 -0.33 -0.51
CA ALA A 56 -11.41 -1.32 -0.14
C ALA A 56 -12.80 -0.70 0.02
N THR A 57 -13.81 -1.41 -0.47
CA THR A 57 -15.23 -1.08 -0.27
C THR A 57 -15.88 -1.98 0.77
N ASP A 58 -15.33 -3.19 0.95
CA ASP A 58 -15.79 -4.16 1.94
C ASP A 58 -14.70 -5.20 2.19
N TYR A 59 -14.72 -5.83 3.36
CA TYR A 59 -13.90 -6.99 3.65
C TYR A 59 -14.58 -7.93 4.64
N SER A 60 -14.23 -9.20 4.57
CA SER A 60 -14.69 -10.24 5.48
C SER A 60 -13.58 -11.25 5.74
N VAL A 61 -13.73 -12.00 6.82
CA VAL A 61 -12.83 -13.10 7.18
C VAL A 61 -13.62 -14.39 7.33
N SER A 62 -13.02 -15.50 6.90
CA SER A 62 -13.59 -16.84 7.08
C SER A 62 -13.68 -17.24 8.56
N ASP A 63 -14.56 -18.19 8.90
CA ASP A 63 -14.79 -18.63 10.28
C ASP A 63 -13.52 -19.16 10.97
N ASP A 64 -12.60 -19.75 10.21
CA ASP A 64 -11.30 -20.21 10.70
C ASP A 64 -10.24 -19.11 10.82
N GLY A 65 -10.56 -17.90 10.35
CA GLY A 65 -9.65 -16.75 10.39
C GLY A 65 -8.50 -16.81 9.36
N LEU A 66 -8.53 -17.76 8.42
CA LEU A 66 -7.42 -18.01 7.50
C LEU A 66 -7.57 -17.38 6.12
N THR A 67 -8.75 -16.88 5.76
CA THR A 67 -8.97 -16.22 4.47
C THR A 67 -9.68 -14.89 4.68
N TRP A 68 -9.03 -13.82 4.27
CA TRP A 68 -9.63 -12.49 4.19
C TRP A 68 -10.01 -12.23 2.74
N THR A 69 -11.28 -11.92 2.50
CA THR A 69 -11.79 -11.50 1.19
C THR A 69 -12.04 -10.01 1.21
N VAL A 70 -11.42 -9.28 0.28
CA VAL A 70 -11.50 -7.83 0.19
C VAL A 70 -12.05 -7.43 -1.18
N LYS A 71 -13.08 -6.59 -1.18
CA LYS A 71 -13.61 -5.95 -2.37
C LYS A 71 -12.97 -4.57 -2.52
N ILE A 72 -12.55 -4.23 -3.73
CA ILE A 72 -11.97 -2.93 -4.03
C ILE A 72 -12.81 -2.15 -5.03
N ARG A 73 -12.58 -0.84 -5.08
CA ARG A 73 -13.16 0.07 -6.07
C ARG A 73 -12.68 -0.29 -7.47
N ASP A 74 -13.50 0.01 -8.48
CA ASP A 74 -13.24 -0.20 -9.91
C ASP A 74 -12.98 1.10 -10.69
N ASP A 75 -12.97 2.25 -9.98
CA ASP A 75 -12.88 3.59 -10.57
C ASP A 75 -11.52 4.27 -10.33
N VAL A 76 -10.54 3.55 -9.79
CA VAL A 76 -9.23 4.10 -9.45
C VAL A 76 -8.22 3.85 -10.56
N LYS A 77 -7.41 4.87 -10.84
CA LYS A 77 -6.29 4.79 -11.79
C LYS A 77 -5.00 5.21 -11.11
N PHE A 78 -3.92 4.61 -11.55
CA PHE A 78 -2.59 5.12 -11.29
C PHE A 78 -2.34 6.43 -12.04
N THR A 79 -1.29 7.16 -11.65
CA THR A 79 -0.94 8.45 -12.26
C THR A 79 -0.48 8.35 -13.72
N ASP A 80 -0.14 7.17 -14.21
CA ASP A 80 0.15 6.88 -15.62
C ASP A 80 -1.10 6.58 -16.46
N GLY A 81 -2.28 6.52 -15.81
CA GLY A 81 -3.59 6.33 -16.46
C GLY A 81 -4.09 4.88 -16.50
N GLU A 82 -3.26 3.90 -16.14
CA GLU A 82 -3.66 2.50 -16.05
C GLU A 82 -4.61 2.26 -14.86
N ALA A 83 -5.55 1.34 -15.03
CA ALA A 83 -6.50 0.99 -13.96
C ALA A 83 -5.80 0.23 -12.82
N LEU A 84 -6.14 0.57 -11.58
CA LEU A 84 -5.74 -0.22 -10.41
C LEU A 84 -6.74 -1.38 -10.25
N THR A 85 -6.23 -2.60 -10.19
CA THR A 85 -7.03 -3.82 -10.07
C THR A 85 -6.59 -4.67 -8.89
N ALA A 86 -7.35 -5.72 -8.60
CA ALA A 86 -7.00 -6.70 -7.57
C ALA A 86 -5.68 -7.43 -7.87
N SER A 87 -5.23 -7.49 -9.14
CA SER A 87 -3.91 -8.03 -9.50
C SER A 87 -2.78 -7.19 -8.90
N ASP A 88 -2.88 -5.85 -8.97
CA ASP A 88 -1.89 -4.96 -8.36
C ASP A 88 -1.85 -5.11 -6.83
N VAL A 89 -3.01 -5.30 -6.21
CA VAL A 89 -3.10 -5.56 -4.78
C VAL A 89 -2.41 -6.88 -4.43
N ALA A 90 -2.74 -7.97 -5.13
CA ALA A 90 -2.13 -9.28 -4.90
C ALA A 90 -0.62 -9.24 -5.12
N PHE A 91 -0.17 -8.61 -6.21
CA PHE A 91 1.26 -8.38 -6.48
C PHE A 91 1.95 -7.66 -5.33
N THR A 92 1.38 -6.53 -4.89
CA THR A 92 1.97 -5.70 -3.82
C THR A 92 2.19 -6.50 -2.54
N TYR A 93 1.18 -7.23 -2.07
CA TYR A 93 1.29 -7.99 -0.83
C TYR A 93 2.21 -9.20 -0.93
N ASN A 94 2.22 -9.91 -2.06
CA ASN A 94 3.17 -11.00 -2.29
C ASN A 94 4.61 -10.47 -2.35
N ASN A 95 4.82 -9.33 -3.01
CA ASN A 95 6.11 -8.67 -3.05
C ASN A 95 6.57 -8.21 -1.65
N CYS A 96 5.68 -7.63 -0.85
CA CYS A 96 5.99 -7.27 0.53
C CYS A 96 6.32 -8.50 1.38
N ARG A 97 5.56 -9.60 1.25
CA ARG A 97 5.86 -10.85 1.95
C ARG A 97 7.27 -11.36 1.65
N ASP A 98 7.67 -11.29 0.39
CA ASP A 98 8.93 -11.88 -0.06
C ASP A 98 10.14 -10.95 0.17
N ASN A 99 9.94 -9.64 0.20
CA ASN A 99 11.02 -8.67 0.15
C ASN A 99 10.99 -7.60 1.27
N SER A 100 9.92 -7.50 2.07
CA SER A 100 9.86 -6.44 3.09
C SER A 100 10.95 -6.62 4.14
N SER A 101 11.66 -5.53 4.40
CA SER A 101 12.67 -5.44 5.46
C SER A 101 12.16 -4.72 6.73
N VAL A 102 10.99 -4.10 6.66
CA VAL A 102 10.46 -3.23 7.72
C VAL A 102 9.19 -3.78 8.38
N ASN A 103 8.42 -4.58 7.67
CA ASN A 103 7.19 -5.19 8.18
C ASN A 103 7.27 -6.71 8.13
N ASP A 104 6.76 -7.35 9.18
CA ASP A 104 6.63 -8.80 9.22
C ASP A 104 5.36 -9.22 8.48
N PHE A 105 5.52 -9.99 7.41
CA PHE A 105 4.44 -10.60 6.63
C PHE A 105 4.42 -12.14 6.76
N SER A 106 5.08 -12.70 7.76
CA SER A 106 5.14 -14.17 7.98
C SER A 106 3.77 -14.81 8.15
N MET A 107 2.76 -14.03 8.59
CA MET A 107 1.38 -14.50 8.69
C MET A 107 0.71 -14.68 7.32
N LEU A 108 1.16 -13.99 6.27
CA LEU A 108 0.60 -14.06 4.93
C LEU A 108 1.21 -15.24 4.17
N LYS A 109 0.38 -16.18 3.75
CA LYS A 109 0.78 -17.25 2.85
C LYS A 109 0.80 -16.78 1.40
N GLU A 110 -0.28 -16.14 0.97
CA GLU A 110 -0.49 -15.72 -0.41
C GLU A 110 -1.60 -14.67 -0.49
N ALA A 111 -1.44 -13.72 -1.42
CA ALA A 111 -2.52 -12.87 -1.88
C ALA A 111 -2.87 -13.28 -3.33
N ALA A 112 -4.16 -13.43 -3.63
CA ALA A 112 -4.65 -13.87 -4.93
C ALA A 112 -5.80 -12.97 -5.43
N ALA A 113 -5.69 -12.47 -6.67
CA ALA A 113 -6.80 -11.80 -7.33
C ALA A 113 -7.81 -12.87 -7.81
N VAL A 114 -9.04 -12.77 -7.34
CA VAL A 114 -10.15 -13.66 -7.76
C VAL A 114 -10.80 -13.13 -9.04
N ASP A 115 -10.95 -11.83 -9.11
CA ASP A 115 -11.41 -11.05 -10.26
C ASP A 115 -10.78 -9.64 -10.18
N ASP A 116 -11.13 -8.73 -11.08
CA ASP A 116 -10.54 -7.39 -11.15
C ASP A 116 -10.77 -6.54 -9.88
N THR A 117 -11.78 -6.88 -9.07
CA THR A 117 -12.21 -6.13 -7.90
C THR A 117 -12.23 -6.93 -6.59
N THR A 118 -11.75 -8.18 -6.63
CA THR A 118 -11.75 -9.06 -5.46
C THR A 118 -10.37 -9.65 -5.24
N VAL A 119 -9.83 -9.46 -4.06
CA VAL A 119 -8.59 -10.10 -3.63
C VAL A 119 -8.84 -10.98 -2.40
N GLU A 120 -8.21 -12.14 -2.35
CA GLU A 120 -8.16 -13.02 -1.18
C GLU A 120 -6.75 -13.03 -0.60
N PHE A 121 -6.67 -12.87 0.71
CA PHE A 121 -5.45 -13.06 1.49
C PHE A 121 -5.54 -14.36 2.25
N HIS A 122 -4.72 -15.32 1.88
CA HIS A 122 -4.62 -16.61 2.56
C HIS A 122 -3.55 -16.54 3.64
N MET A 123 -3.92 -16.82 4.88
CA MET A 123 -3.05 -16.67 6.04
C MET A 123 -2.47 -18.01 6.47
N ASN A 124 -1.24 -18.02 6.97
CA ASN A 124 -0.62 -19.18 7.62
C ASN A 124 -1.22 -19.46 8.99
N THR A 125 -1.63 -18.40 9.68
CA THR A 125 -2.27 -18.41 11.02
C THR A 125 -3.32 -17.33 11.08
N PRO A 126 -4.39 -17.48 11.89
CA PRO A 126 -5.38 -16.43 12.08
C PRO A 126 -4.72 -15.12 12.55
N PHE A 127 -5.03 -14.02 11.86
CA PHE A 127 -4.46 -12.70 12.15
C PHE A 127 -5.55 -11.63 12.17
N ALA A 128 -6.18 -11.45 13.34
CA ALA A 128 -7.36 -10.59 13.48
C ALA A 128 -7.12 -9.09 13.24
N VAL A 129 -5.86 -8.65 13.34
CA VAL A 129 -5.48 -7.24 13.12
C VAL A 129 -5.06 -6.94 11.67
N TRP A 130 -5.35 -7.86 10.73
CA TRP A 130 -5.05 -7.69 9.31
C TRP A 130 -5.56 -6.36 8.71
N PRO A 131 -6.75 -5.83 9.09
CA PRO A 131 -7.21 -4.54 8.61
C PRO A 131 -6.26 -3.37 8.92
N TYR A 132 -5.49 -3.43 10.01
CA TYR A 132 -4.47 -2.41 10.31
C TYR A 132 -3.22 -2.57 9.44
N THR A 133 -2.86 -3.80 9.08
CA THR A 133 -1.80 -4.03 8.08
C THR A 133 -2.21 -3.49 6.72
N MET A 134 -3.49 -3.65 6.34
CA MET A 134 -4.02 -3.09 5.10
C MET A 134 -4.00 -1.55 5.06
N ALA A 135 -3.92 -0.88 6.21
CA ALA A 135 -3.88 0.58 6.31
C ALA A 135 -2.47 1.18 6.09
N ILE A 136 -1.44 0.36 6.06
CA ILE A 136 -0.05 0.83 5.99
C ILE A 136 0.68 0.40 4.72
N VAL A 137 0.11 -0.52 3.94
CA VAL A 137 0.71 -1.01 2.71
C VAL A 137 0.16 -0.24 1.52
N GLY A 138 1.00 0.59 0.92
CA GLY A 138 0.67 1.32 -0.30
C GLY A 138 0.65 0.38 -1.51
N ILE A 139 -0.38 0.46 -2.34
CA ILE A 139 -0.53 -0.38 -3.53
C ILE A 139 0.32 0.17 -4.67
N VAL A 140 1.13 -0.68 -5.25
CA VAL A 140 2.02 -0.36 -6.38
C VAL A 140 1.52 -1.00 -7.67
N PRO A 141 1.75 -0.37 -8.83
CA PRO A 141 1.38 -0.94 -10.12
C PRO A 141 2.31 -2.09 -10.50
N GLU A 142 1.77 -3.28 -10.71
CA GLU A 142 2.56 -4.45 -11.15
C GLU A 142 3.30 -4.18 -12.46
N HIS A 143 2.65 -3.52 -13.42
CA HIS A 143 3.19 -3.23 -14.75
C HIS A 143 4.37 -2.24 -14.76
N ALA A 144 4.53 -1.43 -13.71
CA ALA A 144 5.53 -0.38 -13.60
C ALA A 144 6.42 -0.51 -12.35
N TYR A 145 6.41 -1.67 -11.71
CA TYR A 145 7.24 -1.94 -10.55
C TYR A 145 8.56 -2.58 -10.96
N ASP A 146 9.66 -1.89 -10.66
CA ASP A 146 11.02 -2.36 -10.91
C ASP A 146 11.96 -1.97 -9.74
N GLU A 147 13.25 -2.25 -9.88
CA GLU A 147 14.28 -1.92 -8.88
C GLU A 147 14.44 -0.42 -8.61
N ASN A 148 13.96 0.44 -9.51
CA ASN A 148 14.01 1.89 -9.39
C ASN A 148 12.69 2.50 -8.93
N TYR A 149 11.68 1.67 -8.64
CA TYR A 149 10.35 2.14 -8.27
C TYR A 149 10.37 3.16 -7.13
N GLY A 150 11.17 2.92 -6.09
CA GLY A 150 11.27 3.83 -4.95
C GLY A 150 11.76 5.24 -5.29
N GLN A 151 12.53 5.39 -6.38
CA GLN A 151 13.03 6.68 -6.85
C GLN A 151 12.06 7.37 -7.85
N ASN A 152 11.22 6.60 -8.50
CA ASN A 152 10.26 7.06 -9.51
C ASN A 152 8.88 6.44 -9.26
N PRO A 153 8.27 6.69 -8.08
CA PRO A 153 7.05 6.02 -7.69
C PRO A 153 5.87 6.46 -8.55
N ILE A 154 5.08 5.47 -8.96
CA ILE A 154 3.77 5.63 -9.58
C ILE A 154 2.75 5.13 -8.58
N GLY A 155 1.76 5.94 -8.27
CA GLY A 155 0.76 5.59 -7.28
C GLY A 155 -0.63 6.08 -7.66
N SER A 156 -1.56 5.86 -6.76
CA SER A 156 -2.95 6.31 -6.85
C SER A 156 -3.37 7.19 -5.66
N GLY A 157 -2.39 7.60 -4.83
CA GLY A 157 -2.61 8.40 -3.64
C GLY A 157 -2.85 9.87 -3.89
N ARG A 158 -2.77 10.66 -2.84
CA ARG A 158 -3.12 12.09 -2.85
C ARG A 158 -2.06 12.97 -3.51
N TYR A 159 -0.82 12.49 -3.62
CA TYR A 159 0.32 13.24 -4.10
C TYR A 159 1.10 12.47 -5.16
N ILE A 160 1.73 13.22 -6.03
CA ILE A 160 2.67 12.73 -7.05
C ILE A 160 4.03 13.29 -6.69
N LEU A 161 5.06 12.44 -6.67
CA LEU A 161 6.44 12.89 -6.52
C LEU A 161 6.85 13.66 -7.77
N LYS A 162 7.02 14.97 -7.64
CA LYS A 162 7.41 15.84 -8.75
C LYS A 162 8.93 15.94 -8.87
N GLN A 163 9.61 16.07 -7.75
CA GLN A 163 11.04 16.25 -7.68
C GLN A 163 11.56 15.82 -6.31
N TRP A 164 12.71 15.22 -6.31
CA TRP A 164 13.43 14.84 -5.10
C TRP A 164 14.89 15.26 -5.22
N ASP A 165 15.26 16.30 -4.50
CA ASP A 165 16.62 16.84 -4.44
C ASP A 165 17.33 16.22 -3.22
N LYS A 166 18.47 15.58 -3.49
CA LYS A 166 19.33 14.92 -2.51
C LYS A 166 20.51 15.79 -2.13
#